data_78e521fe8c7d74c5837b9093c3e274bb
#
_entry.id   78e521fe8c7d74c5837b9093c3e274bb
#
_cell.length_a   1.000
_cell.length_b   1.000
_cell.length_c   1.000
_cell.angle_alpha   90.00
_cell.angle_beta   90.00
_cell.angle_gamma   90.00
#
_symmetry.space_group_name_H-M   'P 1'
#
loop_
_entity.id
_entity.type
_entity.pdbx_description
1 polymer ?
#
loop_
_entity_poly.entity_id
_entity_poly.type
_entity_poly.pdbx_seq_one_letter_code
_entity_poly.pdbx_strand_id
1 'polypeptide(L)'
;TLHLTARPWAETIAWTANIRAPRVNFFATGSSTNEYITGRLFTEDVREPDRNFLYSQTTLPGAETRLSTIEVDTTDPVEWLQHFYDQSEQRPGKLFKLPDDNYVLIAAQPDFDEEWFAALTTGQVAALTETEEHKTLETRKFKFACGCSLERILPSLSAWKEKPEELFGDDPAISIQCPRCARKYTVTREDL
;
A
#
# COMPACT_ATOMS: atom_id res chain seq x y z
N THR A 1 3.60 1.17 5.83
CA THR A 1 3.59 0.66 7.24
C THR A 1 2.89 1.60 8.19
N LEU A 2 3.20 2.90 8.24
CA LEU A 2 2.57 3.86 9.17
C LEU A 2 1.03 3.75 9.22
N HIS A 3 0.39 3.78 8.07
CA HIS A 3 -1.06 3.67 7.97
C HIS A 3 -1.59 2.33 8.51
N LEU A 4 -0.86 1.22 8.30
CA LEU A 4 -1.18 -0.08 8.87
C LEU A 4 -1.04 -0.08 10.40
N THR A 5 0.01 0.55 10.92
CA THR A 5 0.23 0.66 12.37
C THR A 5 -0.86 1.51 13.04
N ALA A 6 -1.29 2.60 12.39
CA ALA A 6 -2.36 3.45 12.85
C ALA A 6 -3.75 2.77 12.84
N ARG A 7 -3.86 1.60 12.21
CA ARG A 7 -5.10 0.82 12.09
C ARG A 7 -4.86 -0.65 12.48
N PRO A 8 -4.57 -0.93 13.74
CA PRO A 8 -4.19 -2.27 14.20
C PRO A 8 -5.29 -3.33 14.01
N TRP A 9 -6.54 -2.90 13.89
CA TRP A 9 -7.71 -3.76 13.67
C TRP A 9 -7.97 -4.10 12.20
N ALA A 10 -7.26 -3.48 11.24
CA ALA A 10 -7.47 -3.76 9.84
C ALA A 10 -6.90 -5.12 9.45
N GLU A 11 -7.74 -5.99 8.89
CA GLU A 11 -7.30 -7.28 8.36
C GLU A 11 -6.42 -7.08 7.13
N THR A 12 -6.84 -6.21 6.21
CA THR A 12 -6.06 -5.85 5.02
C THR A 12 -6.31 -4.39 4.64
N ILE A 13 -5.23 -3.70 4.30
CA ILE A 13 -5.29 -2.40 3.64
C ILE A 13 -4.57 -2.53 2.30
N ALA A 14 -5.18 -2.04 1.23
CA ALA A 14 -4.57 -1.95 -0.09
C ALA A 14 -4.66 -0.51 -0.61
N TRP A 15 -3.54 -0.02 -1.13
CA TRP A 15 -3.44 1.26 -1.81
C TRP A 15 -3.09 1.06 -3.26
N THR A 16 -3.81 1.74 -4.14
CA THR A 16 -3.51 1.82 -5.57
C THR A 16 -3.44 3.27 -5.95
N ALA A 17 -2.31 3.73 -6.47
CA ALA A 17 -2.19 5.07 -7.03
C ALA A 17 -1.99 4.98 -8.54
N ASN A 18 -2.82 5.71 -9.27
CA ASN A 18 -2.72 5.87 -10.71
C ASN A 18 -2.18 7.27 -10.98
N ILE A 19 -0.96 7.35 -11.48
CA ILE A 19 -0.25 8.61 -11.69
C ILE A 19 -0.04 8.83 -13.19
N ARG A 20 -0.34 10.05 -13.64
CA ARG A 20 -0.29 10.46 -15.04
C ARG A 20 1.13 10.80 -15.49
N ALA A 21 1.85 11.58 -14.68
CA ALA A 21 3.20 12.04 -15.02
C ALA A 21 4.12 11.95 -13.79
N PRO A 22 5.09 11.01 -13.77
CA PRO A 22 5.32 9.96 -14.78
C PRO A 22 4.15 8.98 -14.84
N ARG A 23 3.92 8.36 -16.01
CA ARG A 23 2.85 7.37 -16.16
C ARG A 23 3.19 6.07 -15.44
N VAL A 24 2.68 5.93 -14.23
CA VAL A 24 2.93 4.77 -13.36
C VAL A 24 1.69 4.39 -12.57
N ASN A 25 1.56 3.11 -12.26
CA ASN A 25 0.64 2.63 -11.23
C ASN A 25 1.44 2.07 -10.07
N PHE A 26 1.11 2.53 -8.88
CA PHE A 26 1.63 2.00 -7.64
C PHE A 26 0.55 1.13 -6.98
N PHE A 27 0.94 -0.05 -6.53
CA PHE A 27 0.12 -0.92 -5.71
C PHE A 27 0.88 -1.31 -4.46
N ALA A 28 0.27 -1.15 -3.32
CA ALA A 28 0.78 -1.69 -2.06
C ALA A 28 -0.37 -2.26 -1.24
N THR A 29 -0.12 -3.36 -0.56
CA THR A 29 -1.09 -3.95 0.37
C THR A 29 -0.37 -4.56 1.55
N GLY A 30 -1.07 -4.64 2.67
CA GLY A 30 -0.54 -5.24 3.87
C GLY A 30 -1.64 -5.58 4.86
N SER A 31 -1.25 -6.29 5.90
CA SER A 31 -2.11 -6.67 7.00
C SER A 31 -1.47 -6.27 8.33
N SER A 32 -2.22 -5.56 9.15
CA SER A 32 -1.78 -5.20 10.49
C SER A 32 -1.75 -6.42 11.41
N THR A 33 -2.73 -7.31 11.27
CA THR A 33 -2.83 -8.52 12.08
C THR A 33 -1.77 -9.57 11.76
N ASN A 34 -1.34 -9.64 10.49
CA ASN A 34 -0.36 -10.63 10.03
C ASN A 34 1.03 -10.02 9.79
N GLU A 35 1.21 -8.73 10.07
CA GLU A 35 2.49 -8.01 10.01
C GLU A 35 3.25 -8.20 8.68
N TYR A 36 2.55 -8.15 7.55
CA TYR A 36 3.19 -8.18 6.24
C TYR A 36 2.81 -6.98 5.40
N ILE A 37 3.70 -6.64 4.48
CA ILE A 37 3.42 -5.74 3.38
C ILE A 37 3.93 -6.35 2.08
N THR A 38 3.30 -5.99 0.98
CA THR A 38 3.78 -6.27 -0.37
C THR A 38 3.35 -5.14 -1.29
N GLY A 39 4.02 -5.01 -2.42
CA GLY A 39 3.65 -3.98 -3.38
C GLY A 39 4.49 -4.07 -4.65
N ARG A 40 4.07 -3.29 -5.63
CA ARG A 40 4.71 -3.20 -6.93
C ARG A 40 4.47 -1.83 -7.55
N LEU A 41 5.47 -1.35 -8.26
CA LEU A 41 5.35 -0.25 -9.20
C LEU A 41 5.21 -0.83 -10.62
N PHE A 42 4.22 -0.36 -11.35
CA PHE A 42 4.01 -0.68 -12.77
C PHE A 42 4.42 0.52 -13.61
N THR A 43 5.35 0.31 -14.52
CA THR A 43 5.90 1.35 -15.42
C THR A 43 5.66 1.05 -16.89
N GLU A 44 5.26 -0.19 -17.22
CA GLU A 44 5.00 -0.68 -18.57
C GLU A 44 3.51 -1.02 -18.70
N ASP A 45 2.95 -0.83 -19.89
CA ASP A 45 1.55 -1.10 -20.24
C ASP A 45 0.53 -0.44 -19.29
N VAL A 46 0.93 0.69 -18.70
CA VAL A 46 0.08 1.45 -17.78
C VAL A 46 -0.85 2.36 -18.58
N ARG A 47 -2.16 2.24 -18.33
CA ARG A 47 -3.14 3.17 -18.88
C ARG A 47 -2.92 4.56 -18.30
N GLU A 48 -2.87 5.58 -19.15
CA GLU A 48 -2.81 6.97 -18.69
C GLU A 48 -4.16 7.36 -18.07
N PRO A 49 -4.19 7.79 -16.79
CA PRO A 49 -5.41 8.30 -16.18
C PRO A 49 -5.64 9.76 -16.58
N ASP A 50 -6.89 10.20 -16.53
CA ASP A 50 -7.24 11.61 -16.76
C ASP A 50 -6.67 12.51 -15.66
N ARG A 51 -6.64 12.00 -14.42
CA ARG A 51 -6.09 12.64 -13.22
C ARG A 51 -5.38 11.62 -12.35
N ASN A 52 -4.57 12.12 -11.42
CA ASN A 52 -3.95 11.25 -10.44
C ASN A 52 -4.95 10.88 -9.35
N PHE A 53 -5.10 9.59 -9.08
CA PHE A 53 -5.96 9.09 -8.02
C PHE A 53 -5.22 8.13 -7.11
N LEU A 54 -5.51 8.26 -5.82
CA LEU A 54 -5.20 7.26 -4.81
C LEU A 54 -6.49 6.58 -4.36
N TYR A 55 -6.50 5.26 -4.45
CA TYR A 55 -7.55 4.39 -3.95
C TYR A 55 -7.05 3.69 -2.68
N SER A 56 -7.82 3.77 -1.61
CA SER A 56 -7.55 3.03 -0.37
C SER A 56 -8.68 2.06 -0.10
N GLN A 57 -8.36 0.78 -0.12
CA GLN A 57 -9.26 -0.30 0.26
C GLN A 57 -8.92 -0.81 1.66
N THR A 58 -9.89 -0.81 2.56
CA THR A 58 -9.71 -1.34 3.92
C THR A 58 -10.73 -2.45 4.16
N THR A 59 -10.24 -3.63 4.52
CA THR A 59 -11.06 -4.77 4.92
C THR A 59 -10.95 -4.95 6.42
N LEU A 60 -12.09 -5.04 7.08
CA LEU A 60 -12.20 -5.34 8.50
C LEU A 60 -12.79 -6.73 8.69
N PRO A 61 -12.44 -7.46 9.76
CA PRO A 61 -13.02 -8.76 10.03
C PRO A 61 -14.55 -8.68 10.12
N GLY A 62 -15.24 -9.47 9.31
CA GLY A 62 -16.70 -9.55 9.33
C GLY A 62 -17.45 -8.33 8.79
N ALA A 63 -16.78 -7.40 8.12
CA ALA A 63 -17.38 -6.22 7.52
C ALA A 63 -17.14 -6.14 6.01
N GLU A 64 -17.97 -5.35 5.33
CA GLU A 64 -17.74 -5.05 3.92
C GLU A 64 -16.46 -4.22 3.74
N THR A 65 -15.79 -4.43 2.60
CA THR A 65 -14.61 -3.66 2.23
C THR A 65 -14.98 -2.20 1.99
N ARG A 66 -14.33 -1.30 2.72
CA ARG A 66 -14.47 0.14 2.51
C ARG A 66 -13.48 0.60 1.44
N LEU A 67 -13.98 1.31 0.44
CA LEU A 67 -13.18 1.97 -0.58
C LEU A 67 -13.25 3.49 -0.39
N SER A 68 -12.09 4.13 -0.34
CA SER A 68 -11.93 5.59 -0.38
C SER A 68 -11.14 5.96 -1.62
N THR A 69 -11.53 7.05 -2.28
CA THR A 69 -10.84 7.57 -3.46
C THR A 69 -10.54 9.04 -3.23
N ILE A 70 -9.30 9.44 -3.42
CA ILE A 70 -8.88 10.83 -3.36
C ILE A 70 -8.10 11.21 -4.62
N GLU A 71 -8.26 12.45 -5.06
CA GLU A 71 -7.41 13.05 -6.09
C GLU A 71 -6.11 13.53 -5.44
N VAL A 72 -4.97 13.32 -6.10
CA VAL A 72 -3.65 13.72 -5.61
C VAL A 72 -2.91 14.50 -6.68
N ASP A 73 -2.38 15.66 -6.32
CA ASP A 73 -1.67 16.55 -7.25
C ASP A 73 -0.15 16.31 -7.26
N THR A 74 0.31 15.36 -6.48
CA THR A 74 1.73 15.08 -6.24
C THR A 74 2.10 13.65 -6.59
N THR A 75 3.37 13.41 -6.82
CA THR A 75 3.96 12.08 -7.01
C THR A 75 4.64 11.55 -5.74
N ASP A 76 4.65 12.32 -4.66
CA ASP A 76 5.24 11.91 -3.39
C ASP A 76 4.25 11.09 -2.54
N PRO A 77 4.54 9.81 -2.26
CA PRO A 77 3.70 8.98 -1.41
C PRO A 77 3.52 9.51 0.03
N VAL A 78 4.43 10.34 0.50
CA VAL A 78 4.34 11.01 1.81
C VAL A 78 3.16 11.98 1.80
N GLU A 79 3.05 12.80 0.75
CA GLU A 79 1.96 13.74 0.59
C GLU A 79 0.62 13.03 0.32
N TRP A 80 0.62 11.85 -0.34
CA TRP A 80 -0.60 11.06 -0.51
C TRP A 80 -1.20 10.64 0.84
N LEU A 81 -0.34 10.25 1.80
CA LEU A 81 -0.80 9.87 3.13
C LEU A 81 -1.39 11.08 3.87
N GLN A 82 -0.77 12.24 3.75
CA GLN A 82 -1.29 13.49 4.31
C GLN A 82 -2.68 13.82 3.74
N HIS A 83 -2.81 13.87 2.43
CA HIS A 83 -4.10 14.14 1.76
C HIS A 83 -5.16 13.10 2.12
N PHE A 84 -4.76 11.83 2.28
CA PHE A 84 -5.69 10.78 2.69
C PHE A 84 -6.27 11.03 4.09
N TYR A 85 -5.44 11.48 5.03
CA TYR A 85 -5.92 11.80 6.37
C TYR A 85 -6.83 13.02 6.37
N ASP A 86 -6.48 14.05 5.62
CA ASP A 86 -7.27 15.29 5.56
C ASP A 86 -8.62 15.06 4.89
N GLN A 87 -8.67 14.30 3.79
CA GLN A 87 -9.89 14.16 2.95
C GLN A 87 -10.75 12.96 3.32
N SER A 88 -10.14 11.81 3.59
CA SER A 88 -10.86 10.54 3.79
C SER A 88 -11.08 10.23 5.27
N GLU A 89 -10.10 10.46 6.12
CA GLU A 89 -10.22 10.19 7.54
C GLU A 89 -10.88 11.34 8.31
N GLN A 90 -10.99 12.51 7.70
CA GLN A 90 -11.54 13.73 8.30
C GLN A 90 -10.92 14.02 9.68
N ARG A 91 -9.63 13.78 9.78
CA ARG A 91 -8.86 13.86 11.01
C ARG A 91 -7.55 14.55 10.71
N PRO A 92 -7.25 15.70 11.35
CA PRO A 92 -5.99 16.37 11.13
C PRO A 92 -4.81 15.43 11.35
N GLY A 93 -3.94 15.34 10.35
CA GLY A 93 -2.75 14.52 10.37
C GLY A 93 -1.56 15.29 9.81
N LYS A 94 -0.37 15.10 10.37
CA LYS A 94 0.87 15.61 9.81
C LYS A 94 1.87 14.48 9.67
N LEU A 95 2.48 14.38 8.50
CA LEU A 95 3.51 13.40 8.22
C LEU A 95 4.87 14.08 8.12
N PHE A 96 5.83 13.55 8.86
CA PHE A 96 7.20 14.07 8.90
C PHE A 96 8.16 12.99 8.41
N LYS A 97 9.05 13.37 7.49
CA LYS A 97 10.19 12.56 7.09
C LYS A 97 11.39 12.99 7.92
N LEU A 98 11.97 12.05 8.64
CA LEU A 98 13.17 12.20 9.45
C LEU A 98 14.38 11.55 8.73
N PRO A 99 15.62 11.77 9.21
CA PRO A 99 16.79 11.07 8.69
C PRO A 99 16.65 9.55 8.73
N ASP A 100 17.48 8.85 7.94
CA ASP A 100 17.58 7.39 7.91
C ASP A 100 16.25 6.68 7.57
N ASP A 101 15.47 7.28 6.64
CA ASP A 101 14.15 6.78 6.20
C ASP A 101 13.14 6.56 7.34
N ASN A 102 13.28 7.30 8.42
CA ASN A 102 12.29 7.35 9.48
C ASN A 102 11.13 8.28 9.12
N TYR A 103 9.94 7.88 9.48
CA TYR A 103 8.72 8.65 9.24
C TYR A 103 7.87 8.68 10.51
N VAL A 104 7.29 9.82 10.80
CA VAL A 104 6.38 10.02 11.93
C VAL A 104 5.06 10.58 11.42
N LEU A 105 3.97 9.89 11.75
CA LEU A 105 2.61 10.38 11.52
C LEU A 105 2.02 10.82 12.87
N ILE A 106 1.72 12.11 12.97
CA ILE A 106 0.97 12.68 14.09
C ILE A 106 -0.48 12.84 13.65
N ALA A 107 -1.39 12.15 14.29
CA ALA A 107 -2.83 12.25 13.99
C ALA A 107 -3.57 12.76 15.22
N ALA A 108 -4.28 13.87 15.05
CA ALA A 108 -5.03 14.50 16.12
C ALA A 108 -6.13 13.59 16.69
N GLN A 109 -6.39 13.68 17.98
CA GLN A 109 -7.56 13.12 18.64
C GLN A 109 -8.61 14.22 18.83
N PRO A 110 -9.86 13.90 19.13
CA PRO A 110 -10.83 14.90 19.59
C PRO A 110 -10.24 15.72 20.74
N ASP A 111 -10.52 17.02 20.76
CA ASP A 111 -10.06 17.97 21.78
C ASP A 111 -8.53 18.15 21.91
N PHE A 112 -7.79 17.94 20.77
CA PHE A 112 -6.34 18.18 20.73
C PHE A 112 -6.03 19.69 20.80
N ASP A 113 -4.82 20.02 21.22
CA ASP A 113 -4.28 21.40 21.19
C ASP A 113 -3.95 21.79 19.75
N GLU A 114 -4.79 22.62 19.13
CA GLU A 114 -4.65 23.07 17.74
C GLU A 114 -3.40 23.92 17.55
N GLU A 115 -3.04 24.78 18.53
CA GLU A 115 -1.86 25.64 18.43
C GLU A 115 -0.58 24.81 18.47
N TRP A 116 -0.49 23.90 19.44
CA TRP A 116 0.62 22.96 19.52
C TRP A 116 0.74 22.11 18.25
N PHE A 117 -0.35 21.54 17.79
CA PHE A 117 -0.36 20.72 16.57
C PHE A 117 0.06 21.54 15.32
N ALA A 118 -0.42 22.78 15.20
CA ALA A 118 -0.07 23.65 14.07
C ALA A 118 1.41 24.01 14.07
N ALA A 119 2.01 24.25 15.24
CA ALA A 119 3.38 24.64 15.43
C ALA A 119 4.42 23.52 15.22
N LEU A 120 4.00 22.25 15.17
CA LEU A 120 4.91 21.11 15.02
C LEU A 120 5.82 21.23 13.79
N THR A 121 7.11 21.16 14.03
CA THR A 121 8.18 21.14 13.05
C THR A 121 8.91 19.78 13.03
N THR A 122 9.63 19.46 11.97
CA THR A 122 10.43 18.22 11.87
C THR A 122 11.43 18.10 13.02
N GLY A 123 12.05 19.20 13.45
CA GLY A 123 13.00 19.19 14.58
C GLY A 123 12.33 18.86 15.91
N GLN A 124 11.15 19.41 16.19
CA GLN A 124 10.37 19.09 17.39
C GLN A 124 9.92 17.62 17.37
N VAL A 125 9.45 17.14 16.22
CA VAL A 125 8.98 15.75 16.07
C VAL A 125 10.14 14.76 16.23
N ALA A 126 11.35 15.10 15.80
CA ALA A 126 12.52 14.25 16.01
C ALA A 126 12.88 14.07 17.49
N ALA A 127 12.62 15.08 18.33
CA ALA A 127 12.85 15.06 19.78
C ALA A 127 11.60 14.71 20.60
N LEU A 128 10.46 14.43 19.97
CA LEU A 128 9.16 14.35 20.62
C LEU A 128 9.13 13.35 21.78
N THR A 129 9.77 12.20 21.65
CA THR A 129 9.83 11.19 22.69
C THR A 129 10.70 11.57 23.88
N GLU A 130 11.52 12.60 23.74
CA GLU A 130 12.37 13.13 24.81
C GLU A 130 11.71 14.34 25.50
N THR A 131 10.88 15.07 24.77
CA THR A 131 10.30 16.34 25.24
C THR A 131 8.87 16.26 25.71
N GLU A 132 8.12 15.24 25.24
CA GLU A 132 6.71 15.09 25.56
C GLU A 132 6.44 13.81 26.33
N GLU A 133 5.48 13.89 27.27
CA GLU A 133 5.00 12.69 27.94
C GLU A 133 4.30 11.77 26.94
N HIS A 134 4.74 10.54 26.86
CA HIS A 134 4.23 9.59 25.89
C HIS A 134 4.14 8.17 26.47
N LYS A 135 3.32 7.34 25.83
CA LYS A 135 3.20 5.92 26.13
C LYS A 135 3.29 5.12 24.83
N THR A 136 4.22 4.17 24.78
CA THR A 136 4.25 3.19 23.69
C THR A 136 3.09 2.22 23.86
N LEU A 137 2.14 2.26 22.94
CA LEU A 137 0.97 1.37 22.96
C LEU A 137 1.30 0.03 22.33
N GLU A 138 2.07 0.05 21.21
CA GLU A 138 2.35 -1.13 20.43
C GLU A 138 3.62 -0.97 19.58
N THR A 139 4.32 -2.07 19.34
CA THR A 139 5.43 -2.15 18.36
C THR A 139 5.16 -3.28 17.39
N ARG A 140 5.30 -3.02 16.08
CA ARG A 140 5.07 -3.99 15.02
C ARG A 140 6.27 -4.13 14.08
N LYS A 141 6.48 -5.34 13.54
CA LYS A 141 7.55 -5.65 12.60
C LYS A 141 6.96 -6.20 11.30
N PHE A 142 6.79 -5.33 10.32
CA PHE A 142 6.28 -5.74 9.02
C PHE A 142 7.37 -6.42 8.17
N LYS A 143 7.00 -7.55 7.55
CA LYS A 143 7.85 -8.28 6.61
C LYS A 143 7.34 -8.06 5.19
N PHE A 144 8.25 -7.92 4.22
CA PHE A 144 7.86 -7.93 2.82
C PHE A 144 7.52 -9.37 2.40
N ALA A 145 6.24 -9.67 2.29
CA ALA A 145 5.73 -11.01 1.96
C ALA A 145 4.44 -10.91 1.15
N CYS A 146 4.43 -11.53 -0.02
CA CYS A 146 3.25 -11.55 -0.88
C CYS A 146 2.32 -12.74 -0.61
N GLY A 147 2.87 -13.86 -0.18
CA GLY A 147 2.14 -15.13 -0.06
C GLY A 147 1.71 -15.74 -1.41
N CYS A 148 2.26 -15.24 -2.55
CA CYS A 148 2.04 -15.86 -3.84
C CYS A 148 2.86 -17.15 -3.98
N SER A 149 2.29 -18.11 -4.70
CA SER A 149 2.97 -19.35 -5.10
C SER A 149 2.48 -19.76 -6.49
N LEU A 150 3.21 -20.65 -7.14
CA LEU A 150 2.78 -21.19 -8.43
C LEU A 150 1.39 -21.84 -8.32
N GLU A 151 1.16 -22.65 -7.28
CA GLU A 151 -0.12 -23.30 -7.02
C GLU A 151 -1.31 -22.33 -6.92
N ARG A 152 -1.08 -21.13 -6.41
CA ARG A 152 -2.11 -20.07 -6.33
C ARG A 152 -2.32 -19.32 -7.63
N ILE A 153 -1.36 -19.36 -8.54
CA ILE A 153 -1.42 -18.69 -9.84
C ILE A 153 -2.04 -19.61 -10.89
N LEU A 154 -1.72 -20.90 -10.88
CA LEU A 154 -2.20 -21.89 -11.85
C LEU A 154 -3.72 -21.88 -12.07
N PRO A 155 -4.59 -21.74 -11.05
CA PRO A 155 -6.03 -21.67 -11.28
C PRO A 155 -6.46 -20.51 -12.18
N SER A 156 -5.70 -19.42 -12.23
CA SER A 156 -5.99 -18.30 -13.14
C SER A 156 -5.73 -18.61 -14.62
N LEU A 157 -5.02 -19.70 -14.89
CA LEU A 157 -4.69 -20.19 -16.23
C LEU A 157 -5.64 -21.33 -16.68
N SER A 158 -6.61 -21.69 -15.89
CA SER A 158 -7.53 -22.81 -16.16
C SER A 158 -8.25 -22.71 -17.52
N ALA A 159 -8.48 -21.49 -18.02
CA ALA A 159 -9.09 -21.26 -19.34
C ALA A 159 -8.26 -21.82 -20.51
N TRP A 160 -6.94 -21.94 -20.34
CA TRP A 160 -6.02 -22.45 -21.35
C TRP A 160 -5.68 -23.94 -21.19
N LYS A 161 -6.24 -24.60 -20.20
CA LYS A 161 -5.99 -26.03 -19.95
C LYS A 161 -6.34 -26.92 -21.13
N GLU A 162 -7.43 -26.60 -21.84
CA GLU A 162 -7.88 -27.33 -23.04
C GLU A 162 -7.21 -26.85 -24.33
N LYS A 163 -6.54 -25.70 -24.28
CA LYS A 163 -5.91 -25.06 -25.44
C LYS A 163 -4.55 -24.45 -25.07
N PRO A 164 -3.61 -25.27 -24.60
CA PRO A 164 -2.32 -24.79 -24.15
C PRO A 164 -1.51 -24.06 -25.23
N GLU A 165 -1.72 -24.38 -26.50
CA GLU A 165 -1.09 -23.73 -27.63
C GLU A 165 -1.46 -22.22 -27.75
N GLU A 166 -2.64 -21.80 -27.29
CA GLU A 166 -3.02 -20.40 -27.27
C GLU A 166 -2.22 -19.59 -26.23
N LEU A 167 -1.71 -20.25 -25.18
CA LEU A 167 -0.94 -19.64 -24.12
C LEU A 167 0.58 -19.73 -24.37
N PHE A 168 1.07 -20.87 -24.82
CA PHE A 168 2.50 -21.16 -24.97
C PHE A 168 3.02 -20.87 -26.39
N GLY A 169 2.15 -20.91 -27.43
CA GLY A 169 2.63 -20.91 -28.82
C GLY A 169 3.59 -22.09 -29.05
N ASP A 170 4.78 -21.79 -29.57
CA ASP A 170 5.86 -22.78 -29.79
C ASP A 170 6.81 -22.91 -28.56
N ASP A 171 6.64 -22.09 -27.53
CA ASP A 171 7.51 -22.10 -26.36
C ASP A 171 7.23 -23.30 -25.45
N PRO A 172 8.28 -23.94 -24.89
CA PRO A 172 8.12 -25.04 -23.93
C PRO A 172 7.64 -24.56 -22.56
N ALA A 173 7.87 -23.30 -22.23
CA ALA A 173 7.49 -22.67 -20.97
C ALA A 173 7.28 -21.18 -21.13
N ILE A 174 6.44 -20.61 -20.29
CA ILE A 174 6.19 -19.17 -20.21
C ILE A 174 6.58 -18.62 -18.84
N SER A 175 6.87 -17.32 -18.80
CA SER A 175 7.11 -16.62 -17.53
C SER A 175 5.91 -15.77 -17.15
N ILE A 176 5.36 -16.05 -15.98
CA ILE A 176 4.24 -15.29 -15.41
C ILE A 176 4.72 -14.49 -14.21
N GLN A 177 4.28 -13.26 -14.11
CA GLN A 177 4.59 -12.40 -12.98
C GLN A 177 3.41 -12.31 -12.02
N CYS A 178 3.68 -12.42 -10.73
CA CYS A 178 2.70 -12.08 -9.72
C CYS A 178 2.30 -10.60 -9.84
N PRO A 179 1.00 -10.27 -9.98
CA PRO A 179 0.56 -8.88 -10.12
C PRO A 179 0.81 -8.04 -8.86
N ARG A 180 1.01 -8.66 -7.70
CA ARG A 180 1.17 -7.97 -6.42
C ARG A 180 2.62 -7.64 -6.06
N CYS A 181 3.60 -8.48 -6.43
CA CYS A 181 5.00 -8.33 -6.02
C CYS A 181 6.02 -8.52 -7.14
N ALA A 182 5.58 -8.74 -8.38
CA ALA A 182 6.41 -8.99 -9.55
C ALA A 182 7.29 -10.26 -9.51
N ARG A 183 7.12 -11.15 -8.52
CA ARG A 183 7.84 -12.43 -8.53
C ARG A 183 7.49 -13.20 -9.79
N LYS A 184 8.53 -13.67 -10.50
CA LYS A 184 8.37 -14.46 -11.71
C LYS A 184 8.24 -15.94 -11.37
N TYR A 185 7.38 -16.61 -12.11
CA TYR A 185 7.16 -18.05 -12.07
C TYR A 185 7.27 -18.60 -13.48
N THR A 186 8.00 -19.67 -13.65
CA THR A 186 8.02 -20.43 -14.91
C THR A 186 6.91 -21.43 -14.85
N VAL A 187 6.09 -21.46 -15.90
CA VAL A 187 4.98 -22.43 -16.08
C VAL A 187 5.27 -23.20 -17.34
N THR A 188 5.19 -24.52 -17.24
CA THR A 188 5.31 -25.47 -18.34
C THR A 188 3.93 -25.98 -18.76
N ARG A 189 3.86 -26.66 -19.91
CA ARG A 189 2.60 -27.29 -20.35
C ARG A 189 2.11 -28.38 -19.37
N GLU A 190 3.04 -29.02 -18.65
CA GLU A 190 2.75 -30.05 -17.68
C GLU A 190 2.12 -29.51 -16.37
N ASP A 191 2.27 -28.22 -16.11
CA ASP A 191 1.72 -27.57 -14.93
C ASP A 191 0.24 -27.21 -15.08
N LEU A 192 -0.31 -27.21 -16.31
CA LEU A 192 -1.72 -26.93 -16.59
C LEU A 192 -2.59 -28.19 -16.41
#